data_9fcb4ca05de2aa3a31e64bb77e138f46
#
_entry.id   9fcb4ca05de2aa3a31e64bb77e138f46
#
_cell.length_a   1.000
_cell.length_b   1.000
_cell.length_c   1.000
_cell.angle_alpha   90.00
_cell.angle_beta   90.00
_cell.angle_gamma   90.00
#
_symmetry.space_group_name_H-M   'P 1'
#
loop_
_entity.id
_entity.type
_entity.pdbx_description
1 polymer ?
#
loop_
_entity_poly.entity_id
_entity_poly.type
_entity_poly.pdbx_seq_one_letter_code
_entity_poly.pdbx_strand_id
1 'polypeptide(L)'
;LWEMAINILTNYQLIVIIIMVMQMENKQISSKEQVENFLLELKHIINDKKFNINEDFDILLKKKNETDDDAYTTKNTLIQLNYDKNDIIRNLKELKISEYIETLTDVKNVYSPQFWVFIKRINLKQVYIKVKIRSIQNRKIFCISFHFARFQVNNFPYG
;
A
#
# COMPACT_ATOMS: atom_id res chain seq x y z
N LEU A 1 37.85 19.20 -18.91
CA LEU A 1 37.42 18.98 -17.49
C LEU A 1 36.07 19.63 -17.19
N TRP A 2 35.84 20.90 -17.58
CA TRP A 2 34.56 21.60 -17.34
C TRP A 2 33.40 21.00 -18.16
N GLU A 3 33.63 20.64 -19.41
CA GLU A 3 32.60 19.98 -20.27
C GLU A 3 32.22 18.60 -19.77
N MET A 4 33.16 17.82 -19.22
CA MET A 4 32.86 16.53 -18.58
C MET A 4 32.01 16.71 -17.30
N ALA A 5 32.32 17.73 -16.49
CA ALA A 5 31.56 18.00 -15.26
C ALA A 5 30.13 18.47 -15.57
N ILE A 6 29.92 19.29 -16.60
CA ILE A 6 28.59 19.72 -17.05
C ILE A 6 27.79 18.55 -17.59
N ASN A 7 28.40 17.65 -18.38
CA ASN A 7 27.74 16.45 -18.89
C ASN A 7 27.33 15.47 -17.77
N ILE A 8 28.14 15.30 -16.73
CA ILE A 8 27.82 14.45 -15.58
C ILE A 8 26.65 15.03 -14.79
N LEU A 9 26.66 16.34 -14.54
CA LEU A 9 25.56 17.05 -13.83
C LEU A 9 24.25 16.98 -14.61
N THR A 10 24.30 17.17 -15.94
CA THR A 10 23.10 17.11 -16.80
C THR A 10 22.52 15.69 -16.85
N ASN A 11 23.38 14.65 -16.93
CA ASN A 11 22.95 13.26 -16.87
C ASN A 11 22.34 12.89 -15.51
N TYR A 12 22.89 13.41 -14.41
CA TYR A 12 22.36 13.16 -13.06
C TYR A 12 20.98 13.81 -12.89
N GLN A 13 20.81 15.04 -13.36
CA GLN A 13 19.52 15.73 -13.36
C GLN A 13 18.49 14.99 -14.23
N LEU A 14 18.89 14.51 -15.40
CA LEU A 14 18.02 13.75 -16.28
C LEU A 14 17.56 12.43 -15.63
N ILE A 15 18.48 11.72 -14.98
CA ILE A 15 18.16 10.47 -14.25
C ILE A 15 17.19 10.75 -13.08
N VAL A 16 17.42 11.83 -12.33
CA VAL A 16 16.52 12.23 -11.23
C VAL A 16 15.13 12.57 -11.76
N ILE A 17 15.04 13.31 -12.87
CA ILE A 17 13.77 13.64 -13.52
C ILE A 17 13.07 12.38 -14.02
N ILE A 18 13.77 11.45 -14.67
CA ILE A 18 13.23 10.17 -15.14
C ILE A 18 12.70 9.36 -13.96
N ILE A 19 13.45 9.27 -12.85
CA ILE A 19 13.02 8.57 -11.64
C ILE A 19 11.77 9.24 -11.04
N MET A 20 11.73 10.57 -10.99
CA MET A 20 10.55 11.31 -10.52
C MET A 20 9.33 11.09 -11.41
N VAL A 21 9.49 11.15 -12.74
CA VAL A 21 8.41 10.89 -13.71
C VAL A 21 7.92 9.44 -13.58
N MET A 22 8.82 8.46 -13.50
CA MET A 22 8.44 7.06 -13.28
C MET A 22 7.72 6.85 -11.95
N GLN A 23 8.06 7.59 -10.90
CA GLN A 23 7.35 7.54 -9.62
C GLN A 23 5.97 8.21 -9.71
N MET A 24 5.81 9.26 -10.52
CA MET A 24 4.52 9.92 -10.76
C MET A 24 3.59 9.05 -11.62
N GLU A 25 4.11 8.36 -12.64
CA GLU A 25 3.33 7.48 -13.53
C GLU A 25 2.75 6.26 -12.80
N ASN A 26 3.30 5.91 -11.63
CA ASN A 26 2.84 4.78 -10.84
C ASN A 26 1.69 5.10 -9.88
N LYS A 27 1.36 6.39 -9.72
CA LYS A 27 0.35 6.88 -8.78
C LYS A 27 -0.80 7.50 -9.51
N GLN A 28 -2.00 7.11 -9.11
CA GLN A 28 -3.24 7.72 -9.63
C GLN A 28 -4.28 7.86 -8.51
N ILE A 29 -5.19 8.80 -8.68
CA ILE A 29 -6.40 8.88 -7.88
C ILE A 29 -7.50 8.16 -8.67
N SER A 30 -7.91 7.00 -8.20
CA SER A 30 -9.04 6.27 -8.78
C SER A 30 -10.36 6.99 -8.48
N SER A 31 -11.36 6.85 -9.34
CA SER A 31 -12.67 7.45 -9.10
C SER A 31 -13.31 6.90 -7.82
N LYS A 32 -14.24 7.67 -7.26
CA LYS A 32 -14.98 7.26 -6.06
C LYS A 32 -15.64 5.90 -6.24
N GLU A 33 -16.28 5.68 -7.38
CA GLU A 33 -16.91 4.42 -7.74
C GLU A 33 -15.92 3.24 -7.80
N GLN A 34 -14.73 3.46 -8.36
CA GLN A 34 -13.69 2.44 -8.40
C GLN A 34 -13.21 2.05 -6.99
N VAL A 35 -13.05 3.03 -6.09
CA VAL A 35 -12.69 2.78 -4.69
C VAL A 35 -13.80 2.02 -3.95
N GLU A 36 -15.06 2.42 -4.14
CA GLU A 36 -16.23 1.74 -3.57
C GLU A 36 -16.31 0.28 -4.04
N ASN A 37 -16.14 0.04 -5.35
CA ASN A 37 -16.15 -1.30 -5.92
C ASN A 37 -15.03 -2.17 -5.36
N PHE A 38 -13.81 -1.63 -5.23
CA PHE A 38 -12.71 -2.35 -4.59
C PHE A 38 -13.02 -2.72 -3.13
N LEU A 39 -13.56 -1.78 -2.34
CA LEU A 39 -13.91 -2.02 -0.93
C LEU A 39 -15.05 -3.05 -0.80
N LEU A 40 -16.03 -3.04 -1.70
CA LEU A 40 -17.09 -4.03 -1.75
C LEU A 40 -16.55 -5.42 -2.07
N GLU A 41 -15.68 -5.53 -3.06
CA GLU A 41 -15.04 -6.80 -3.43
C GLU A 41 -14.17 -7.34 -2.27
N LEU A 42 -13.35 -6.49 -1.67
CA LEU A 42 -12.52 -6.85 -0.50
C LEU A 42 -13.38 -7.41 0.64
N LYS A 43 -14.47 -6.71 0.99
CA LYS A 43 -15.41 -7.16 2.02
C LYS A 43 -16.13 -8.45 1.64
N HIS A 44 -16.50 -8.60 0.37
CA HIS A 44 -17.14 -9.82 -0.12
C HIS A 44 -16.23 -11.05 0.05
N ILE A 45 -14.94 -10.92 -0.32
CA ILE A 45 -13.95 -11.98 -0.16
C ILE A 45 -13.79 -12.36 1.31
N ILE A 46 -13.59 -11.36 2.19
CA ILE A 46 -13.35 -11.59 3.63
C ILE A 46 -14.59 -12.23 4.31
N ASN A 47 -15.80 -11.93 3.84
CA ASN A 47 -17.04 -12.48 4.40
C ASN A 47 -17.47 -13.79 3.77
N ASP A 48 -16.78 -14.30 2.75
CA ASP A 48 -17.09 -15.59 2.16
C ASP A 48 -16.87 -16.69 3.19
N LYS A 49 -17.84 -17.63 3.30
CA LYS A 49 -17.76 -18.75 4.22
C LYS A 49 -16.56 -19.68 3.96
N LYS A 50 -16.01 -19.64 2.74
CA LYS A 50 -14.84 -20.42 2.32
C LYS A 50 -13.52 -19.69 2.57
N PHE A 51 -13.56 -18.41 2.98
CA PHE A 51 -12.35 -17.64 3.25
C PHE A 51 -11.54 -18.26 4.38
N ASN A 52 -10.31 -18.66 4.05
CA ASN A 52 -9.33 -19.18 5.00
C ASN A 52 -8.16 -18.20 5.12
N ILE A 53 -8.05 -17.55 6.26
CA ILE A 53 -7.01 -16.53 6.50
C ILE A 53 -5.58 -17.03 6.27
N ASN A 54 -5.32 -18.33 6.47
CA ASN A 54 -3.99 -18.90 6.29
C ASN A 54 -3.66 -19.18 4.81
N GLU A 55 -4.66 -19.37 3.98
CA GLU A 55 -4.53 -19.70 2.55
C GLU A 55 -4.80 -18.48 1.67
N ASP A 56 -5.77 -17.65 2.04
CA ASP A 56 -6.30 -16.57 1.20
C ASP A 56 -5.77 -15.18 1.56
N PHE A 57 -4.98 -15.08 2.64
CA PHE A 57 -4.39 -13.81 3.09
C PHE A 57 -2.88 -13.90 3.27
N ASP A 58 -2.16 -13.10 2.50
CA ASP A 58 -0.72 -12.90 2.62
C ASP A 58 -0.40 -11.52 3.17
N ILE A 59 0.60 -11.44 4.05
CA ILE A 59 1.12 -10.18 4.58
C ILE A 59 2.64 -10.15 4.49
N LEU A 60 3.19 -9.01 4.07
CA LEU A 60 4.62 -8.74 4.11
C LEU A 60 4.98 -8.06 5.43
N LEU A 61 5.71 -8.78 6.28
CA LEU A 61 6.10 -8.27 7.60
C LEU A 61 7.24 -7.26 7.54
N LYS A 62 8.19 -7.45 6.59
CA LYS A 62 9.36 -6.57 6.42
C LYS A 62 9.86 -6.62 4.97
N LYS A 63 10.25 -5.47 4.42
CA LYS A 63 10.91 -5.36 3.11
C LYS A 63 12.42 -5.61 3.25
N LYS A 64 13.10 -5.96 2.15
CA LYS A 64 14.54 -6.26 2.17
C LYS A 64 15.44 -5.13 2.66
N ASN A 65 15.04 -3.89 2.44
CA ASN A 65 15.78 -2.68 2.81
C ASN A 65 15.37 -2.09 4.16
N GLU A 66 14.47 -2.72 4.89
CA GLU A 66 14.05 -2.29 6.22
C GLU A 66 14.92 -2.96 7.28
N THR A 67 15.31 -2.24 8.33
CA THR A 67 16.04 -2.76 9.47
C THR A 67 15.09 -3.33 10.52
N ASP A 68 15.58 -4.18 11.44
CA ASP A 68 14.71 -4.83 12.44
C ASP A 68 14.25 -3.85 13.54
N ASP A 69 14.95 -2.77 13.73
CA ASP A 69 14.67 -1.69 14.69
C ASP A 69 13.78 -0.59 14.11
N ASP A 70 13.51 -0.61 12.80
CA ASP A 70 12.63 0.38 12.15
C ASP A 70 11.19 0.25 12.67
N ALA A 71 10.76 1.25 13.44
CA ALA A 71 9.42 1.32 14.05
C ALA A 71 8.28 1.33 13.02
N TYR A 72 8.57 1.68 11.77
CA TYR A 72 7.60 1.83 10.67
C TYR A 72 7.52 0.59 9.77
N THR A 73 7.97 -0.56 10.22
CA THR A 73 7.72 -1.84 9.55
C THR A 73 6.37 -2.42 9.95
N THR A 74 5.80 -3.28 9.11
CA THR A 74 4.58 -4.02 9.45
C THR A 74 4.81 -4.85 10.72
N LYS A 75 5.92 -5.60 10.81
CA LYS A 75 6.26 -6.41 11.97
C LYS A 75 6.21 -5.60 13.28
N ASN A 76 6.93 -4.47 13.33
CA ASN A 76 7.05 -3.67 14.55
C ASN A 76 5.74 -2.94 14.89
N THR A 77 4.97 -2.53 13.89
CA THR A 77 3.63 -1.96 14.09
C THR A 77 2.69 -2.98 14.73
N LEU A 78 2.68 -4.22 14.24
CA LEU A 78 1.85 -5.29 14.82
C LEU A 78 2.23 -5.60 16.26
N ILE A 79 3.53 -5.63 16.57
CA ILE A 79 4.01 -5.80 17.95
C ILE A 79 3.50 -4.65 18.85
N GLN A 80 3.63 -3.39 18.41
CA GLN A 80 3.18 -2.24 19.18
C GLN A 80 1.67 -2.18 19.38
N LEU A 81 0.89 -2.65 18.41
CA LEU A 81 -0.57 -2.72 18.50
C LEU A 81 -1.07 -3.97 19.22
N ASN A 82 -0.19 -4.95 19.46
CA ASN A 82 -0.54 -6.31 19.89
C ASN A 82 -1.56 -6.97 18.94
N TYR A 83 -1.30 -6.87 17.62
CA TYR A 83 -2.16 -7.34 16.55
C TYR A 83 -1.65 -8.63 15.93
N ASP A 84 -2.58 -9.50 15.56
CA ASP A 84 -2.36 -10.67 14.72
C ASP A 84 -2.97 -10.50 13.29
N LYS A 85 -2.98 -11.58 12.51
CA LYS A 85 -3.59 -11.58 11.18
C LYS A 85 -5.10 -11.28 11.20
N ASN A 86 -5.82 -11.74 12.22
CA ASN A 86 -7.26 -11.53 12.34
C ASN A 86 -7.57 -10.05 12.58
N ASP A 87 -6.73 -9.37 13.36
CA ASP A 87 -6.87 -7.93 13.59
C ASP A 87 -6.66 -7.13 12.30
N ILE A 88 -5.70 -7.55 11.47
CA ILE A 88 -5.50 -6.91 10.16
C ILE A 88 -6.72 -7.12 9.27
N ILE A 89 -7.21 -8.35 9.14
CA ILE A 89 -8.41 -8.67 8.35
C ILE A 89 -9.62 -7.87 8.83
N ARG A 90 -9.82 -7.74 10.14
CA ARG A 90 -10.87 -6.88 10.70
C ARG A 90 -10.71 -5.43 10.26
N ASN A 91 -9.50 -4.88 10.34
CA ASN A 91 -9.22 -3.50 9.89
C ASN A 91 -9.43 -3.32 8.39
N LEU A 92 -9.02 -4.30 7.57
CA LEU A 92 -9.26 -4.28 6.11
C LEU A 92 -10.75 -4.30 5.78
N LYS A 93 -11.54 -5.09 6.48
CA LYS A 93 -13.00 -5.15 6.34
C LYS A 93 -13.69 -3.84 6.69
N GLU A 94 -13.13 -3.08 7.63
CA GLU A 94 -13.67 -1.80 8.12
C GLU A 94 -13.20 -0.58 7.33
N LEU A 95 -12.35 -0.75 6.29
CA LEU A 95 -11.87 0.35 5.46
C LEU A 95 -13.04 1.14 4.87
N LYS A 96 -12.85 2.47 4.82
CA LYS A 96 -13.82 3.43 4.31
C LYS A 96 -13.23 4.19 3.12
N ILE A 97 -14.10 4.68 2.27
CA ILE A 97 -13.70 5.52 1.13
C ILE A 97 -12.98 6.81 1.57
N SER A 98 -13.36 7.38 2.71
CA SER A 98 -12.73 8.57 3.29
C SER A 98 -11.30 8.32 3.80
N GLU A 99 -10.87 7.05 3.89
CA GLU A 99 -9.51 6.66 4.27
C GLU A 99 -8.62 6.40 3.04
N TYR A 100 -9.19 6.44 1.82
CA TYR A 100 -8.46 6.22 0.57
C TYR A 100 -7.47 7.37 0.28
N ILE A 101 -6.30 7.00 -0.23
CA ILE A 101 -5.23 7.95 -0.60
C ILE A 101 -4.94 7.90 -2.10
N GLU A 102 -4.55 6.75 -2.60
CA GLU A 102 -4.08 6.59 -3.97
C GLU A 102 -4.15 5.13 -4.44
N THR A 103 -4.03 4.93 -5.74
CA THR A 103 -3.86 3.62 -6.35
C THR A 103 -2.52 3.58 -7.05
N LEU A 104 -1.78 2.47 -6.88
CA LEU A 104 -0.43 2.30 -7.38
C LEU A 104 -0.35 1.14 -8.36
N THR A 105 0.27 1.36 -9.52
CA THR A 105 0.62 0.27 -10.43
C THR A 105 1.74 -0.58 -9.83
N ASP A 106 1.66 -1.90 -10.02
CA ASP A 106 2.75 -2.80 -9.63
C ASP A 106 3.87 -2.71 -10.68
N VAL A 107 4.91 -1.94 -10.38
CA VAL A 107 6.04 -1.72 -11.31
C VAL A 107 6.82 -2.97 -11.67
N LYS A 108 6.75 -4.01 -10.83
CA LYS A 108 7.40 -5.29 -11.09
C LYS A 108 6.58 -6.17 -12.05
N ASN A 109 5.28 -5.93 -12.12
CA ASN A 109 4.37 -6.62 -13.02
C ASN A 109 3.17 -5.72 -13.33
N VAL A 110 3.27 -4.95 -14.41
CA VAL A 110 2.25 -3.99 -14.85
C VAL A 110 0.90 -4.64 -15.21
N TYR A 111 0.89 -5.94 -15.47
CA TYR A 111 -0.33 -6.73 -15.71
C TYR A 111 -0.96 -7.26 -14.42
N SER A 112 -0.26 -7.11 -13.28
CA SER A 112 -0.79 -7.49 -11.98
C SER A 112 -1.83 -6.49 -11.50
N PRO A 113 -2.83 -6.92 -10.71
CA PRO A 113 -3.77 -6.02 -10.06
C PRO A 113 -3.06 -4.90 -9.30
N GLN A 114 -3.63 -3.70 -9.35
CA GLN A 114 -3.11 -2.51 -8.68
C GLN A 114 -3.15 -2.64 -7.16
N PHE A 115 -2.28 -1.89 -6.50
CA PHE A 115 -2.34 -1.70 -5.05
C PHE A 115 -3.23 -0.51 -4.71
N TRP A 116 -4.05 -0.68 -3.70
CA TRP A 116 -4.91 0.35 -3.14
C TRP A 116 -4.34 0.79 -1.80
N VAL A 117 -4.20 2.09 -1.62
CA VAL A 117 -3.56 2.69 -0.45
C VAL A 117 -4.60 3.44 0.37
N PHE A 118 -4.59 3.15 1.67
CA PHE A 118 -5.46 3.76 2.66
C PHE A 118 -4.65 4.23 3.86
N ILE A 119 -5.14 5.27 4.54
CA ILE A 119 -4.66 5.69 5.86
C ILE A 119 -5.80 5.53 6.84
N LYS A 120 -5.65 4.60 7.77
CA LYS A 120 -6.62 4.36 8.85
C LYS A 120 -6.08 4.86 10.17
N ARG A 121 -6.92 5.50 10.98
CA ARG A 121 -6.52 5.91 12.33
C ARG A 121 -6.78 4.77 13.31
N ILE A 122 -5.73 4.30 13.98
CA ILE A 122 -5.76 3.24 15.00
C ILE A 122 -5.02 3.77 16.24
N ASN A 123 -5.68 3.76 17.39
CA ASN A 123 -5.12 4.28 18.66
C ASN A 123 -4.48 5.66 18.49
N LEU A 124 -5.20 6.59 17.84
CA LEU A 124 -4.77 7.97 17.55
C LEU A 124 -3.58 8.12 16.59
N LYS A 125 -2.99 7.02 16.11
CA LYS A 125 -1.91 7.01 15.13
C LYS A 125 -2.44 6.68 13.73
N GLN A 126 -1.85 7.27 12.71
CA GLN A 126 -2.12 6.91 11.32
C GLN A 126 -1.38 5.63 10.96
N VAL A 127 -2.09 4.67 10.38
CA VAL A 127 -1.55 3.42 9.85
C VAL A 127 -1.68 3.44 8.33
N TYR A 128 -0.55 3.31 7.65
CA TYR A 128 -0.46 3.19 6.19
C TYR A 128 -0.76 1.75 5.79
N ILE A 129 -1.80 1.56 5.00
CA ILE A 129 -2.27 0.26 4.53
C ILE A 129 -2.16 0.22 3.01
N LYS A 130 -1.40 -0.76 2.49
CA LYS A 130 -1.28 -0.99 1.06
C LYS A 130 -1.69 -2.42 0.75
N VAL A 131 -2.77 -2.60 0.01
CA VAL A 131 -3.43 -3.89 -0.20
C VAL A 131 -3.84 -4.07 -1.66
N LYS A 132 -3.84 -5.31 -2.14
CA LYS A 132 -4.43 -5.70 -3.44
C LYS A 132 -5.11 -7.06 -3.36
N ILE A 133 -6.02 -7.31 -4.30
CA ILE A 133 -6.59 -8.63 -4.57
C ILE A 133 -5.79 -9.23 -5.72
N ARG A 134 -5.04 -10.32 -5.49
CA ARG A 134 -4.04 -10.85 -6.42
C ARG A 134 -4.63 -11.55 -7.64
N SER A 135 -5.75 -12.21 -7.49
CA SER A 135 -6.32 -13.04 -8.55
C SER A 135 -7.85 -13.10 -8.45
N ILE A 136 -8.49 -12.99 -9.59
CA ILE A 136 -9.95 -13.15 -9.71
C ILE A 136 -10.38 -14.60 -9.45
N GLN A 137 -9.54 -15.60 -9.81
CA GLN A 137 -9.88 -17.03 -9.64
C GLN A 137 -9.61 -17.53 -8.22
N ASN A 138 -8.50 -17.14 -7.60
CA ASN A 138 -8.11 -17.53 -6.25
C ASN A 138 -8.25 -16.39 -5.23
N ARG A 139 -8.94 -15.33 -5.54
CA ARG A 139 -9.33 -14.17 -4.69
C ARG A 139 -8.46 -13.95 -3.44
N LYS A 140 -7.12 -14.06 -3.60
CA LYS A 140 -6.18 -13.89 -2.50
C LYS A 140 -5.92 -12.42 -2.21
N ILE A 141 -6.04 -12.05 -0.96
CA ILE A 141 -5.72 -10.72 -0.48
C ILE A 141 -4.24 -10.66 -0.14
N PHE A 142 -3.54 -9.66 -0.65
CA PHE A 142 -2.15 -9.39 -0.30
C PHE A 142 -1.98 -8.00 0.30
N CYS A 143 -1.64 -7.95 1.58
CA CYS A 143 -1.29 -6.74 2.30
C CYS A 143 0.24 -6.57 2.32
N ILE A 144 0.74 -5.65 1.49
CA ILE A 144 2.19 -5.39 1.40
C ILE A 144 2.68 -4.39 2.45
N SER A 145 1.77 -3.62 3.05
CA SER A 145 2.09 -2.67 4.11
C SER A 145 0.91 -2.54 5.07
N PHE A 146 1.21 -2.66 6.35
CA PHE A 146 0.31 -2.33 7.45
C PHE A 146 1.17 -1.78 8.58
N HIS A 147 1.59 -0.53 8.45
CA HIS A 147 2.53 0.06 9.41
C HIS A 147 2.18 1.51 9.74
N PHE A 148 2.66 2.00 10.87
CA PHE A 148 2.49 3.40 11.21
C PHE A 148 3.02 4.30 10.09
N ALA A 149 2.27 5.34 9.76
CA ALA A 149 2.68 6.31 8.75
C ALA A 149 3.93 7.06 9.22
N ARG A 150 4.96 7.14 8.34
CA ARG A 150 6.21 7.87 8.64
C ARG A 150 5.98 9.37 8.74
N PHE A 151 5.00 9.86 7.97
CA PHE A 151 4.61 11.28 7.92
C PHE A 151 3.11 11.38 8.04
N GLN A 152 2.65 12.47 8.62
CA GLN A 152 1.21 12.72 8.72
C GLN A 152 0.62 12.98 7.34
N VAL A 153 -0.45 12.29 7.01
CA VAL A 153 -1.23 12.47 5.79
C VAL A 153 -2.48 13.29 6.14
N ASN A 154 -2.68 14.41 5.43
CA ASN A 154 -3.80 15.32 5.67
C ASN A 154 -4.74 15.44 4.46
N ASN A 155 -4.29 15.03 3.28
CA ASN A 155 -5.06 15.11 2.04
C ASN A 155 -5.70 13.77 1.72
N PHE A 156 -7.01 13.70 1.81
CA PHE A 156 -7.81 12.52 1.48
C PHE A 156 -8.73 12.89 0.31
N PRO A 157 -8.62 12.25 -0.86
CA PRO A 157 -9.42 12.58 -2.04
C PRO A 157 -10.93 12.56 -1.79
N TYR A 158 -11.39 11.74 -0.85
CA TYR A 158 -12.80 11.52 -0.52
C TYR A 158 -13.10 11.66 0.97
N GLY A 159 -12.24 12.37 1.69
CA GLY A 159 -12.39 12.67 3.12
C GLY A 159 -13.27 13.87 3.43
#